data_ed8a0dee8d3a83274c543667e7832004
#
_entry.id   ed8a0dee8d3a83274c543667e7832004
#
_cell.length_a   1.000
_cell.length_b   1.000
_cell.length_c   1.000
_cell.angle_alpha   90.00
_cell.angle_beta   90.00
_cell.angle_gamma   90.00
#
_symmetry.space_group_name_H-M   'P 1'
#
loop_
_entity.id
_entity.type
_entity.pdbx_description
1 polymer ?
#
loop_
_entity_poly.entity_id
_entity_poly.type
_entity_poly.pdbx_seq_one_letter_code
_entity_poly.pdbx_strand_id
1 'polypeptide(L)'
;MQTVDEIDGKGYVHYKSWQETYSGLIDPEYLKNTTEEKCKAIAHKWTDNILVAKDGDKVIGFVAYGKYRDETLSDCGEIFAIYVLADYYGQKVGYELMNAAFEKLSTYKHIAVWVLKGNERAIKFYERYGFHFDGTEQEIKLGTPNTELRMIFEKK
;
A
#
# COMPACT_ATOMS: atom_id res chain seq x y z
N MET A 1 10.67 1.79 16.58
CA MET A 1 9.82 0.63 16.97
C MET A 1 8.37 1.09 17.12
N GLN A 2 7.43 0.31 16.60
CA GLN A 2 6.00 0.62 16.72
C GLN A 2 5.48 0.24 18.11
N THR A 3 4.61 1.09 18.67
CA THR A 3 3.88 0.77 19.90
C THR A 3 2.70 -0.15 19.57
N VAL A 4 2.11 -0.78 20.59
CA VAL A 4 0.92 -1.62 20.40
C VAL A 4 -0.23 -0.79 19.81
N ASP A 5 -0.42 0.44 20.28
CA ASP A 5 -1.47 1.32 19.76
C ASP A 5 -1.23 1.68 18.30
N GLU A 6 0.03 1.88 17.89
CA GLU A 6 0.36 2.16 16.50
C GLU A 6 0.12 0.94 15.61
N ILE A 7 0.43 -0.26 16.11
CA ILE A 7 0.17 -1.50 15.38
C ILE A 7 -1.33 -1.71 15.19
N ASP A 8 -2.13 -1.53 16.24
CA ASP A 8 -3.59 -1.64 16.14
C ASP A 8 -4.16 -0.56 15.22
N GLY A 9 -3.64 0.66 15.31
CA GLY A 9 -4.04 1.76 14.43
C GLY A 9 -3.75 1.46 12.97
N LYS A 10 -2.60 0.87 12.68
CA LYS A 10 -2.25 0.41 11.32
C LYS A 10 -3.25 -0.64 10.83
N GLY A 11 -3.63 -1.58 11.69
CA GLY A 11 -4.62 -2.60 11.36
C GLY A 11 -5.97 -2.00 11.03
N TYR A 12 -6.39 -0.99 11.78
CA TYR A 12 -7.63 -0.27 11.49
C TYR A 12 -7.56 0.45 10.15
N VAL A 13 -6.45 1.14 9.85
CA VAL A 13 -6.26 1.82 8.57
C VAL A 13 -6.34 0.80 7.42
N HIS A 14 -5.69 -0.35 7.57
CA HIS A 14 -5.75 -1.42 6.57
C HIS A 14 -7.19 -1.83 6.30
N TYR A 15 -7.93 -2.14 7.37
CA TYR A 15 -9.33 -2.54 7.27
C TYR A 15 -10.19 -1.45 6.61
N LYS A 16 -10.14 -0.23 7.17
CA LYS A 16 -11.00 0.87 6.71
C LYS A 16 -10.69 1.26 5.27
N SER A 17 -9.41 1.32 4.92
CA SER A 17 -8.98 1.68 3.57
C SER A 17 -9.45 0.65 2.53
N TRP A 18 -9.41 -0.64 2.88
CA TRP A 18 -9.93 -1.68 1.99
C TRP A 18 -11.43 -1.52 1.76
N GLN A 19 -12.19 -1.24 2.82
CA GLN A 19 -13.62 -1.00 2.68
C GLN A 19 -13.91 0.22 1.80
N GLU A 20 -13.14 1.28 1.98
CA GLU A 20 -13.31 2.53 1.23
C GLU A 20 -12.84 2.41 -0.22
N THR A 21 -11.74 1.68 -0.47
CA THR A 21 -11.10 1.63 -1.78
C THR A 21 -11.66 0.53 -2.68
N TYR A 22 -11.87 -0.66 -2.11
CA TYR A 22 -12.17 -1.84 -2.92
C TYR A 22 -13.66 -2.16 -3.04
N SER A 23 -14.52 -1.40 -2.40
CA SER A 23 -15.96 -1.52 -2.58
C SER A 23 -16.31 -1.33 -4.05
N GLY A 24 -16.91 -2.35 -4.67
CA GLY A 24 -17.23 -2.34 -6.08
C GLY A 24 -16.10 -2.80 -7.01
N LEU A 25 -14.89 -3.04 -6.48
CA LEU A 25 -13.75 -3.51 -7.29
C LEU A 25 -13.45 -4.99 -7.11
N ILE A 26 -13.73 -5.56 -5.93
CA ILE A 26 -13.46 -6.96 -5.65
C ILE A 26 -14.74 -7.64 -5.18
N ASP A 27 -14.67 -8.97 -5.04
CA ASP A 27 -15.82 -9.77 -4.58
C ASP A 27 -16.35 -9.23 -3.25
N PRO A 28 -17.64 -8.85 -3.16
CA PRO A 28 -18.24 -8.33 -1.92
C PRO A 28 -18.11 -9.26 -0.73
N GLU A 29 -18.21 -10.58 -0.96
CA GLU A 29 -18.06 -11.57 0.12
C GLU A 29 -16.65 -11.57 0.67
N TYR A 30 -15.65 -11.50 -0.21
CA TYR A 30 -14.26 -11.44 0.22
C TYR A 30 -14.00 -10.17 1.03
N LEU A 31 -14.51 -9.05 0.55
CA LEU A 31 -14.35 -7.76 1.24
C LEU A 31 -15.03 -7.79 2.61
N LYS A 32 -16.23 -8.35 2.68
CA LYS A 32 -16.99 -8.50 3.93
C LYS A 32 -16.23 -9.33 4.95
N ASN A 33 -15.53 -10.37 4.49
CA ASN A 33 -14.76 -11.27 5.34
C ASN A 33 -13.38 -10.69 5.72
N THR A 34 -12.98 -9.57 5.15
CA THR A 34 -11.76 -8.83 5.53
C THR A 34 -12.15 -7.93 6.71
N THR A 35 -12.10 -8.48 7.91
CA THR A 35 -12.58 -7.82 9.13
C THR A 35 -11.48 -7.00 9.78
N GLU A 36 -11.87 -6.06 10.64
CA GLU A 36 -10.92 -5.27 11.42
C GLU A 36 -10.01 -6.18 12.27
N GLU A 37 -10.57 -7.20 12.87
CA GLU A 37 -9.80 -8.16 13.69
C GLU A 37 -8.72 -8.86 12.88
N LYS A 38 -9.05 -9.32 11.67
CA LYS A 38 -8.08 -9.97 10.78
C LYS A 38 -6.97 -9.00 10.38
N CYS A 39 -7.32 -7.76 10.07
CA CYS A 39 -6.33 -6.76 9.68
C CYS A 39 -5.41 -6.41 10.85
N LYS A 40 -5.94 -6.32 12.06
CA LYS A 40 -5.11 -6.09 13.26
C LYS A 40 -4.18 -7.27 13.52
N ALA A 41 -4.65 -8.51 13.32
CA ALA A 41 -3.79 -9.70 13.45
C ALA A 41 -2.64 -9.66 12.44
N ILE A 42 -2.92 -9.27 11.20
CA ILE A 42 -1.88 -9.10 10.18
C ILE A 42 -0.90 -8.01 10.62
N ALA A 43 -1.40 -6.90 11.16
CA ALA A 43 -0.56 -5.78 11.61
C ALA A 43 0.42 -6.22 12.69
N HIS A 44 -0.01 -7.04 13.64
CA HIS A 44 0.85 -7.57 14.68
C HIS A 44 1.87 -8.58 14.17
N LYS A 45 1.54 -9.27 13.09
CA LYS A 45 2.45 -10.26 12.48
C LYS A 45 3.54 -9.58 11.64
N TRP A 46 3.24 -8.46 11.01
CA TRP A 46 4.16 -7.77 10.10
C TRP A 46 4.43 -6.36 10.62
N THR A 47 5.51 -6.22 11.39
CA THR A 47 5.87 -4.94 12.04
C THR A 47 7.13 -4.31 11.47
N ASP A 48 7.90 -5.05 10.64
CA ASP A 48 9.14 -4.54 10.05
C ASP A 48 8.86 -3.78 8.75
N ASN A 49 9.69 -2.78 8.48
CA ASN A 49 9.64 -1.99 7.24
C ASN A 49 8.28 -1.34 7.02
N ILE A 50 7.78 -0.75 8.09
CA ILE A 50 6.51 -0.03 8.10
C ILE A 50 6.75 1.38 8.64
N LEU A 51 6.17 2.38 7.99
CA LEU A 51 6.13 3.75 8.47
C LEU A 51 4.66 4.15 8.61
N VAL A 52 4.33 4.82 9.70
CA VAL A 52 2.96 5.27 9.96
C VAL A 52 2.88 6.79 9.95
N ALA A 53 1.74 7.31 9.51
CA ALA A 53 1.39 8.72 9.62
C ALA A 53 0.36 8.85 10.73
N LYS A 54 0.51 9.89 11.55
CA LYS A 54 -0.37 10.11 12.71
C LYS A 54 -0.90 11.54 12.74
N ASP A 55 -2.13 11.66 13.19
CA ASP A 55 -2.74 12.95 13.55
C ASP A 55 -2.90 12.90 15.06
N GLY A 56 -2.02 13.60 15.78
CA GLY A 56 -1.92 13.41 17.23
C GLY A 56 -1.53 11.97 17.54
N ASP A 57 -2.34 11.26 18.29
CA ASP A 57 -2.11 9.85 18.64
C ASP A 57 -2.79 8.87 17.69
N LYS A 58 -3.58 9.38 16.75
CA LYS A 58 -4.34 8.54 15.83
C LYS A 58 -3.52 8.21 14.59
N VAL A 59 -3.38 6.92 14.27
CA VAL A 59 -2.78 6.50 13.01
C VAL A 59 -3.78 6.75 11.88
N ILE A 60 -3.36 7.49 10.87
CA ILE A 60 -4.22 7.88 9.74
C ILE A 60 -3.76 7.31 8.41
N GLY A 61 -2.59 6.71 8.38
CA GLY A 61 -2.06 6.08 7.18
C GLY A 61 -0.80 5.30 7.48
N PHE A 62 -0.38 4.46 6.55
CA PHE A 62 0.89 3.75 6.66
C PHE A 62 1.40 3.36 5.28
N VAL A 63 2.70 3.05 5.22
CA VAL A 63 3.35 2.49 4.03
C VAL A 63 4.21 1.32 4.45
N ALA A 64 4.13 0.23 3.69
CA ALA A 64 4.96 -0.95 3.84
C ALA A 64 5.88 -1.05 2.63
N TYR A 65 7.15 -1.33 2.86
CA TYR A 65 8.17 -1.30 1.80
C TYR A 65 9.21 -2.38 2.02
N GLY A 66 10.01 -2.64 1.00
CA GLY A 66 11.11 -3.59 1.11
C GLY A 66 11.74 -3.89 -0.24
N LYS A 67 12.52 -4.97 -0.29
CA LYS A 67 13.09 -5.46 -1.54
C LYS A 67 11.97 -6.03 -2.41
N TYR A 68 12.12 -5.91 -3.75
CA TYR A 68 11.13 -6.49 -4.65
C TYR A 68 10.95 -7.99 -4.39
N ARG A 69 9.71 -8.44 -4.49
CA ARG A 69 9.26 -9.77 -4.04
C ARG A 69 9.92 -10.97 -4.69
N ASP A 70 10.49 -10.81 -5.88
CA ASP A 70 11.13 -11.91 -6.61
C ASP A 70 12.33 -11.43 -7.41
N GLU A 71 12.95 -12.34 -8.17
CA GLU A 71 14.19 -12.09 -8.91
C GLU A 71 13.97 -11.54 -10.32
N THR A 72 12.73 -11.27 -10.73
CA THR A 72 12.44 -10.77 -12.09
C THR A 72 12.91 -9.35 -12.31
N LEU A 73 13.08 -8.58 -11.23
CA LEU A 73 13.63 -7.22 -11.29
C LEU A 73 14.85 -7.13 -10.37
N SER A 74 15.99 -6.72 -10.93
CA SER A 74 17.21 -6.49 -10.16
C SER A 74 17.25 -5.04 -9.70
N ASP A 75 17.94 -4.79 -8.57
CA ASP A 75 18.15 -3.46 -8.02
C ASP A 75 16.83 -2.69 -7.86
N CYS A 76 15.82 -3.39 -7.37
CA CYS A 76 14.46 -2.87 -7.25
C CYS A 76 13.95 -3.02 -5.82
N GLY A 77 13.41 -1.92 -5.27
CA GLY A 77 12.61 -1.96 -4.07
C GLY A 77 11.14 -2.06 -4.42
N GLU A 78 10.31 -2.27 -3.42
CA GLU A 78 8.87 -2.38 -3.64
C GLU A 78 8.11 -1.64 -2.55
N ILE A 79 7.04 -0.96 -2.94
CA ILE A 79 6.02 -0.47 -2.04
C ILE A 79 4.95 -1.56 -1.98
N PHE A 80 4.89 -2.27 -0.87
CA PHE A 80 3.94 -3.39 -0.72
C PHE A 80 2.51 -2.91 -0.48
N ALA A 81 2.37 -1.81 0.24
CA ALA A 81 1.07 -1.23 0.57
C ALA A 81 1.26 0.22 0.98
N ILE A 82 0.34 1.07 0.58
CA ILE A 82 0.25 2.44 1.09
C ILE A 82 -1.23 2.79 1.20
N TYR A 83 -1.66 3.15 2.40
CA TYR A 83 -3.06 3.47 2.66
C TYR A 83 -3.16 4.72 3.52
N VAL A 84 -4.16 5.54 3.21
CA VAL A 84 -4.51 6.73 3.98
C VAL A 84 -6.02 6.71 4.16
N LEU A 85 -6.50 7.04 5.34
CA LEU A 85 -7.94 7.15 5.59
C LEU A 85 -8.55 8.23 4.70
N ALA A 86 -9.74 7.95 4.16
CA ALA A 86 -10.39 8.85 3.20
C ALA A 86 -10.58 10.28 3.74
N ASP A 87 -10.84 10.40 5.03
CA ASP A 87 -11.00 11.71 5.68
C ASP A 87 -9.76 12.61 5.58
N TYR A 88 -8.61 12.02 5.29
CA TYR A 88 -7.34 12.74 5.17
C TYR A 88 -6.85 12.86 3.74
N TYR A 89 -7.68 12.50 2.76
CA TYR A 89 -7.33 12.69 1.34
C TYR A 89 -7.15 14.18 1.05
N GLY A 90 -6.24 14.49 0.14
CA GLY A 90 -5.98 15.87 -0.27
C GLY A 90 -5.08 16.65 0.67
N GLN A 91 -4.55 16.03 1.72
CA GLN A 91 -3.67 16.68 2.70
C GLN A 91 -2.22 16.24 2.57
N LYS A 92 -1.86 15.61 1.46
CA LYS A 92 -0.49 15.15 1.13
C LYS A 92 0.05 14.07 2.06
N VAL A 93 -0.78 13.39 2.83
CA VAL A 93 -0.33 12.32 3.73
C VAL A 93 0.33 11.19 2.93
N GLY A 94 -0.32 10.75 1.85
CA GLY A 94 0.23 9.71 0.97
C GLY A 94 1.55 10.12 0.34
N TYR A 95 1.66 11.37 -0.09
CA TYR A 95 2.89 11.91 -0.67
C TYR A 95 4.04 11.87 0.33
N GLU A 96 3.79 12.29 1.58
CA GLU A 96 4.81 12.28 2.63
C GLU A 96 5.21 10.85 3.02
N LEU A 97 4.25 9.93 3.09
CA LEU A 97 4.55 8.51 3.33
C LEU A 97 5.42 7.93 2.22
N MET A 98 5.10 8.24 0.97
CA MET A 98 5.89 7.76 -0.17
C MET A 98 7.32 8.33 -0.13
N ASN A 99 7.47 9.62 0.17
CA ASN A 99 8.79 10.23 0.31
C ASN A 99 9.63 9.55 1.40
N ALA A 100 9.00 9.27 2.54
CA ALA A 100 9.69 8.61 3.66
C ALA A 100 10.10 7.18 3.30
N ALA A 101 9.24 6.44 2.60
CA ALA A 101 9.58 5.10 2.12
C ALA A 101 10.72 5.14 1.10
N PHE A 102 10.72 6.13 0.20
CA PHE A 102 11.79 6.29 -0.78
C PHE A 102 13.14 6.55 -0.13
N GLU A 103 13.18 7.28 0.99
CA GLU A 103 14.42 7.45 1.74
C GLU A 103 14.95 6.11 2.24
N LYS A 104 14.06 5.24 2.72
CA LYS A 104 14.42 3.89 3.18
C LYS A 104 14.87 3.00 2.02
N LEU A 105 14.40 3.27 0.82
CA LEU A 105 14.71 2.51 -0.39
C LEU A 105 15.77 3.19 -1.24
N SER A 106 16.57 4.09 -0.66
CA SER A 106 17.52 4.93 -1.40
C SER A 106 18.60 4.15 -2.15
N THR A 107 18.90 2.93 -1.72
CA THR A 107 19.93 2.10 -2.37
C THR A 107 19.46 1.43 -3.65
N TYR A 108 18.17 1.42 -3.93
CA TYR A 108 17.60 0.80 -5.13
C TYR A 108 17.46 1.83 -6.26
N LYS A 109 17.73 1.40 -7.48
CA LYS A 109 17.55 2.25 -8.68
C LYS A 109 16.08 2.35 -9.10
N HIS A 110 15.33 1.29 -8.86
CA HIS A 110 13.94 1.20 -9.28
C HIS A 110 13.07 0.91 -8.08
N ILE A 111 11.85 1.42 -8.11
CA ILE A 111 10.84 1.12 -7.11
C ILE A 111 9.61 0.62 -7.85
N ALA A 112 9.09 -0.53 -7.44
CA ALA A 112 7.89 -1.12 -8.05
C ALA A 112 6.71 -1.03 -7.11
N VAL A 113 5.52 -0.96 -7.69
CA VAL A 113 4.27 -1.10 -6.95
C VAL A 113 3.29 -1.91 -7.81
N TRP A 114 2.51 -2.75 -7.16
CA TRP A 114 1.42 -3.46 -7.81
C TRP A 114 0.11 -2.79 -7.41
N VAL A 115 -0.74 -2.51 -8.40
CA VAL A 115 -2.01 -1.83 -8.17
C VAL A 115 -3.14 -2.63 -8.82
N LEU A 116 -4.27 -2.72 -8.14
CA LEU A 116 -5.43 -3.43 -8.67
C LEU A 116 -5.98 -2.67 -9.88
N LYS A 117 -6.19 -3.40 -10.98
CA LYS A 117 -6.81 -2.83 -12.18
C LYS A 117 -8.19 -2.30 -11.82
N GLY A 118 -8.46 -1.05 -12.19
CA GLY A 118 -9.70 -0.36 -11.83
C GLY A 118 -9.58 0.56 -10.62
N ASN A 119 -8.49 0.45 -9.86
CA ASN A 119 -8.25 1.36 -8.74
C ASN A 119 -7.65 2.67 -9.28
N GLU A 120 -8.50 3.47 -9.92
CA GLU A 120 -8.08 4.69 -10.63
C GLU A 120 -7.45 5.72 -9.72
N ARG A 121 -7.93 5.83 -8.48
CA ARG A 121 -7.38 6.78 -7.52
C ARG A 121 -5.92 6.48 -7.20
N ALA A 122 -5.62 5.21 -6.92
CA ALA A 122 -4.25 4.80 -6.63
C ALA A 122 -3.36 4.95 -7.87
N ILE A 123 -3.87 4.54 -9.04
CA ILE A 123 -3.13 4.68 -10.30
C ILE A 123 -2.73 6.14 -10.53
N LYS A 124 -3.68 7.07 -10.39
CA LYS A 124 -3.41 8.50 -10.56
C LYS A 124 -2.41 9.02 -9.53
N PHE A 125 -2.51 8.55 -8.30
CA PHE A 125 -1.55 8.92 -7.25
C PHE A 125 -0.14 8.48 -7.63
N TYR A 126 0.03 7.22 -8.06
CA TYR A 126 1.33 6.72 -8.47
C TYR A 126 1.87 7.45 -9.71
N GLU A 127 1.01 7.71 -10.70
CA GLU A 127 1.40 8.45 -11.89
C GLU A 127 1.88 9.86 -11.55
N ARG A 128 1.19 10.57 -10.68
CA ARG A 128 1.60 11.90 -10.23
C ARG A 128 2.92 11.87 -9.49
N TYR A 129 3.17 10.80 -8.74
CA TYR A 129 4.44 10.65 -8.02
C TYR A 129 5.60 10.39 -8.97
N GLY A 130 5.35 9.79 -10.12
CA GLY A 130 6.36 9.53 -11.13
C GLY A 130 6.46 8.07 -11.57
N PHE A 131 5.55 7.22 -11.12
CA PHE A 131 5.48 5.83 -11.56
C PHE A 131 4.83 5.74 -12.95
N HIS A 132 5.17 4.72 -13.70
CA HIS A 132 4.52 4.42 -14.98
C HIS A 132 4.34 2.90 -15.14
N PHE A 133 3.36 2.50 -15.94
CA PHE A 133 3.14 1.09 -16.25
C PHE A 133 4.30 0.55 -17.08
N ASP A 134 4.70 -0.70 -16.80
CA ASP A 134 5.73 -1.38 -17.59
C ASP A 134 5.16 -2.51 -18.45
N GLY A 135 3.85 -2.66 -18.48
CA GLY A 135 3.16 -3.68 -19.29
C GLY A 135 3.01 -5.02 -18.60
N THR A 136 3.52 -5.18 -17.38
CA THR A 136 3.43 -6.45 -16.65
C THR A 136 2.16 -6.49 -15.82
N GLU A 137 1.44 -7.61 -15.92
CA GLU A 137 0.22 -7.85 -15.17
C GLU A 137 0.32 -9.20 -14.47
N GLN A 138 -0.43 -9.38 -13.38
CA GLN A 138 -0.58 -10.68 -12.73
C GLN A 138 -2.00 -10.84 -12.22
N GLU A 139 -2.41 -12.10 -12.08
CA GLU A 139 -3.69 -12.41 -11.48
C GLU A 139 -3.52 -12.55 -9.97
N ILE A 140 -4.46 -11.98 -9.23
CA ILE A 140 -4.55 -12.15 -7.78
C ILE A 140 -5.97 -12.57 -7.44
N LYS A 141 -6.11 -13.53 -6.54
CA LYS A 141 -7.43 -14.01 -6.14
C LYS A 141 -7.89 -13.29 -4.86
N LEU A 142 -8.92 -12.48 -4.99
CA LEU A 142 -9.57 -11.77 -3.87
C LEU A 142 -11.04 -12.20 -3.84
N GLY A 143 -11.25 -13.49 -3.48
CA GLY A 143 -12.54 -14.15 -3.62
C GLY A 143 -12.74 -14.65 -5.05
N THR A 144 -12.68 -13.76 -6.02
CA THR A 144 -12.69 -14.05 -7.46
C THR A 144 -11.37 -13.58 -8.06
N PRO A 145 -11.01 -14.03 -9.28
CA PRO A 145 -9.81 -13.55 -9.95
C PRO A 145 -9.86 -12.05 -10.23
N ASN A 146 -8.77 -11.36 -9.91
CA ASN A 146 -8.58 -9.94 -10.20
C ASN A 146 -7.23 -9.76 -10.88
N THR A 147 -7.03 -8.63 -11.55
CA THR A 147 -5.78 -8.32 -12.21
C THR A 147 -5.07 -7.21 -11.48
N GLU A 148 -3.77 -7.41 -11.22
CA GLU A 148 -2.89 -6.34 -10.74
C GLU A 148 -1.96 -5.91 -11.86
N LEU A 149 -1.71 -4.60 -11.90
CA LEU A 149 -0.82 -3.97 -12.88
C LEU A 149 0.44 -3.50 -12.17
N ARG A 150 1.60 -3.72 -12.79
CA ARG A 150 2.86 -3.27 -12.20
C ARG A 150 3.20 -1.86 -12.70
N MET A 151 3.56 -1.00 -11.77
CA MET A 151 4.08 0.34 -12.08
C MET A 151 5.48 0.47 -11.52
N ILE A 152 6.33 1.18 -12.22
CA ILE A 152 7.76 1.33 -11.91
C ILE A 152 8.10 2.82 -11.82
N PHE A 153 8.89 3.16 -10.82
CA PHE A 153 9.55 4.46 -10.70
C PHE A 153 11.04 4.23 -10.95
N GLU A 154 11.60 4.95 -11.91
CA GLU A 154 13.03 4.87 -12.23
C GLU A 154 13.72 6.13 -11.69
N LYS A 155 14.66 5.92 -10.78
CA LYS A 155 15.47 7.03 -10.27
C LYS A 155 16.50 7.43 -11.30
N LYS A 156 16.73 8.73 -11.41
CA LYS A 156 17.75 9.28 -12.30
C LYS A 156 19.11 9.33 -11.61
#